data_7dc9a4f2c904442f1d71d1c5fe81db0c
#
_entry.id   7dc9a4f2c904442f1d71d1c5fe81db0c
#
_cell.length_a   1.000
_cell.length_b   1.000
_cell.length_c   1.000
_cell.angle_alpha   90.00
_cell.angle_beta   90.00
_cell.angle_gamma   90.00
#
_symmetry.space_group_name_H-M   'P 1'
#
loop_
_entity.id
_entity.type
_entity.pdbx_description
1 polymer ?
#
loop_
_entity_poly.entity_id
_entity_poly.type
_entity_poly.pdbx_seq_one_letter_code
_entity_poly.pdbx_strand_id
1 'polypeptide(L)'
;GHGNYIVIGGNDVSDVRDAIQMALELTNKYAGELYISEAGHLEFAYSASAGEVLQKAFGAERDKAFGFLAGSPAAIGLVMADAAVKASHVEIVNYMTPNKGTSHSNEVILAFSGDASAVKAAVQEARQIGLELLIAMGSYPMIPGEPYL
;
A
#
# COMPACT_ATOMS: atom_id res chain seq x y z
N GLY A 1 5.51 -3.15 -10.74
CA GLY A 1 5.52 -4.61 -10.75
C GLY A 1 4.26 -5.16 -10.12
N HIS A 2 3.82 -6.30 -10.56
CA HIS A 2 2.57 -6.89 -10.08
C HIS A 2 2.88 -8.02 -9.10
N GLY A 3 3.37 -7.68 -7.94
CA GLY A 3 3.56 -8.64 -6.88
C GLY A 3 4.72 -8.32 -5.95
N ASN A 4 4.61 -8.83 -4.75
CA ASN A 4 5.65 -8.78 -3.74
C ASN A 4 6.29 -10.15 -3.59
N TYR A 5 7.61 -10.15 -3.44
CA TYR A 5 8.38 -11.33 -3.19
C TYR A 5 8.98 -11.26 -1.78
N ILE A 6 8.59 -12.20 -0.93
CA ILE A 6 9.07 -12.26 0.46
C ILE A 6 9.82 -13.58 0.65
N VAL A 7 11.03 -13.52 1.18
CA VAL A 7 11.82 -14.70 1.57
C VAL A 7 11.86 -14.78 3.08
N ILE A 8 11.45 -15.90 3.62
CA ILE A 8 11.48 -16.20 5.05
C ILE A 8 12.51 -17.31 5.28
N GLY A 9 13.47 -17.07 6.15
CA GLY A 9 14.46 -18.04 6.58
C GLY A 9 14.40 -18.25 8.09
N GLY A 10 14.79 -19.44 8.52
CA GLY A 10 14.86 -19.81 9.94
C GLY A 10 15.69 -21.06 10.14
N ASN A 11 15.99 -21.38 11.41
CA ASN A 11 16.79 -22.55 11.76
C ASN A 11 15.96 -23.85 11.82
N ASP A 12 14.65 -23.74 11.87
CA ASP A 12 13.74 -24.88 11.91
C ASP A 12 12.78 -24.86 10.71
N VAL A 13 12.64 -26.03 10.07
CA VAL A 13 11.81 -26.18 8.86
C VAL A 13 10.32 -26.02 9.17
N SER A 14 9.88 -26.47 10.34
CA SER A 14 8.47 -26.32 10.75
C SER A 14 8.12 -24.86 10.98
N ASP A 15 8.98 -24.08 11.64
CA ASP A 15 8.75 -22.67 11.89
C ASP A 15 8.64 -21.87 10.57
N VAL A 16 9.51 -22.16 9.59
CA VAL A 16 9.46 -21.53 8.27
C VAL A 16 8.18 -21.91 7.53
N ARG A 17 7.78 -23.18 7.58
CA ARG A 17 6.53 -23.65 6.96
C ARG A 17 5.30 -22.98 7.58
N ASP A 18 5.24 -22.92 8.91
CA ASP A 18 4.13 -22.31 9.64
C ASP A 18 4.06 -20.81 9.37
N ALA A 19 5.20 -20.12 9.29
CA ALA A 19 5.27 -18.71 8.92
C ALA A 19 4.74 -18.46 7.49
N ILE A 20 5.10 -19.31 6.52
CA ILE A 20 4.60 -19.21 5.14
C ILE A 20 3.09 -19.49 5.09
N GLN A 21 2.63 -20.53 5.77
CA GLN A 21 1.21 -20.86 5.84
C GLN A 21 0.39 -19.72 6.44
N MET A 22 0.84 -19.16 7.55
CA MET A 22 0.22 -18.00 8.18
C MET A 22 0.21 -16.77 7.26
N ALA A 23 1.31 -16.51 6.56
CA ALA A 23 1.39 -15.41 5.61
C ALA A 23 0.36 -15.54 4.48
N LEU A 24 0.17 -16.75 3.93
CA LEU A 24 -0.85 -17.03 2.91
C LEU A 24 -2.27 -16.82 3.44
N GLU A 25 -2.57 -17.34 4.63
CA GLU A 25 -3.88 -17.19 5.26
C GLU A 25 -4.21 -15.71 5.54
N LEU A 26 -3.24 -14.96 6.07
CA LEU A 26 -3.41 -13.53 6.33
C LEU A 26 -3.50 -12.72 5.04
N THR A 27 -2.77 -13.08 3.99
CA THR A 27 -2.87 -12.44 2.69
C THR A 27 -4.27 -12.62 2.11
N ASN A 28 -4.82 -13.81 2.16
CA ASN A 28 -6.19 -14.08 1.70
C ASN A 28 -7.26 -13.32 2.49
N LYS A 29 -7.01 -13.11 3.80
CA LYS A 29 -7.93 -12.42 4.69
C LYS A 29 -7.82 -10.90 4.63
N TYR A 30 -6.60 -10.38 4.47
CA TYR A 30 -6.28 -8.96 4.59
C TYR A 30 -5.58 -8.40 3.35
N ALA A 31 -5.70 -9.09 2.20
CA ALA A 31 -5.16 -8.57 0.96
C ALA A 31 -5.58 -7.11 0.78
N GLY A 32 -4.63 -6.25 0.57
CA GLY A 32 -4.86 -4.82 0.39
C GLY A 32 -5.79 -4.56 -0.78
N GLU A 33 -6.47 -3.44 -0.76
CA GLU A 33 -7.35 -3.06 -1.86
C GLU A 33 -6.50 -2.68 -3.08
N LEU A 34 -6.75 -3.36 -4.17
CA LEU A 34 -6.14 -3.10 -5.48
C LEU A 34 -7.25 -2.77 -6.48
N TYR A 35 -7.13 -1.64 -7.13
CA TYR A 35 -8.04 -1.18 -8.19
C TYR A 35 -7.26 -1.05 -9.48
N ILE A 36 -7.72 -1.70 -10.54
CA ILE A 36 -7.08 -1.71 -11.86
C ILE A 36 -8.08 -1.27 -12.91
N SER A 37 -7.63 -0.45 -13.84
CA SER A 37 -8.36 -0.07 -15.05
C SER A 37 -7.38 0.12 -16.21
N GLU A 38 -7.88 0.37 -17.41
CA GLU A 38 -7.03 0.72 -18.56
C GLU A 38 -6.27 2.03 -18.35
N ALA A 39 -6.79 2.95 -17.52
CA ALA A 39 -6.16 4.22 -17.22
C ALA A 39 -5.01 4.10 -16.20
N GLY A 40 -5.04 3.09 -15.33
CA GLY A 40 -4.03 2.92 -14.29
C GLY A 40 -4.46 1.99 -13.17
N HIS A 41 -3.75 2.09 -12.04
CA HIS A 41 -4.07 1.29 -10.85
C HIS A 41 -3.88 2.09 -9.57
N LEU A 42 -4.56 1.66 -8.51
CA LEU A 42 -4.45 2.19 -7.16
C LEU A 42 -4.28 1.03 -6.18
N GLU A 43 -3.38 1.19 -5.22
CA GLU A 43 -3.13 0.21 -4.16
C GLU A 43 -3.19 0.89 -2.80
N PHE A 44 -3.80 0.24 -1.84
CA PHE A 44 -3.91 0.75 -0.46
C PHE A 44 -3.65 -0.36 0.54
N ALA A 45 -2.93 -0.03 1.60
CA ALA A 45 -2.76 -0.92 2.73
C ALA A 45 -2.82 -0.14 4.05
N TYR A 46 -3.29 -0.82 5.07
CA TYR A 46 -3.34 -0.32 6.44
C TYR A 46 -2.92 -1.41 7.41
N SER A 47 -2.05 -1.07 8.33
CA SER A 47 -1.72 -1.91 9.48
C SER A 47 -1.91 -1.11 10.77
N ALA A 48 -2.62 -1.67 11.73
CA ALA A 48 -2.85 -1.01 13.02
C ALA A 48 -1.57 -0.91 13.88
N SER A 49 -0.59 -1.77 13.61
CA SER A 49 0.69 -1.80 14.32
C SER A 49 1.77 -2.34 13.40
N ALA A 50 2.74 -1.49 13.07
CA ALA A 50 3.84 -1.86 12.19
C ALA A 50 4.84 -2.76 12.89
N GLY A 51 5.09 -3.91 12.28
CA GLY A 51 6.14 -4.84 12.70
C GLY A 51 7.48 -4.55 12.04
N GLU A 52 8.45 -5.43 12.30
CA GLU A 52 9.82 -5.32 11.81
C GLU A 52 9.93 -5.24 10.28
N VAL A 53 9.08 -5.95 9.56
CA VAL A 53 9.09 -5.96 8.08
C VAL A 53 8.76 -4.58 7.52
N LEU A 54 7.72 -3.94 8.03
CA LEU A 54 7.33 -2.60 7.58
C LEU A 54 8.37 -1.55 7.96
N GLN A 55 9.00 -1.71 9.14
CA GLN A 55 10.12 -0.88 9.54
C GLN A 55 11.31 -1.00 8.57
N LYS A 56 11.72 -2.23 8.24
CA LYS A 56 12.85 -2.47 7.33
C LYS A 56 12.56 -2.08 5.88
N ALA A 57 11.35 -2.37 5.40
CA ALA A 57 10.98 -2.13 4.01
C ALA A 57 10.68 -0.66 3.71
N PHE A 58 10.01 0.04 4.63
CA PHE A 58 9.49 1.39 4.40
C PHE A 58 9.93 2.43 5.43
N GLY A 59 10.66 2.06 6.46
CA GLY A 59 11.03 2.96 7.55
C GLY A 59 9.87 3.24 8.52
N ALA A 60 8.84 2.37 8.54
CA ALA A 60 7.70 2.53 9.44
C ALA A 60 8.15 2.59 10.90
N GLU A 61 7.47 3.40 11.70
CA GLU A 61 7.68 3.43 13.14
C GLU A 61 7.04 2.19 13.78
N ARG A 62 7.86 1.43 14.53
CA ARG A 62 7.36 0.20 15.19
C ARG A 62 6.26 0.52 16.19
N ASP A 63 5.31 -0.39 16.26
CA ASP A 63 4.17 -0.34 17.17
C ASP A 63 3.17 0.82 16.93
N LYS A 64 3.44 1.69 15.93
CA LYS A 64 2.46 2.65 15.42
C LYS A 64 1.71 2.09 14.22
N ALA A 65 0.58 2.71 13.90
CA ALA A 65 -0.13 2.36 12.68
C ALA A 65 0.68 2.78 11.44
N PHE A 66 0.52 2.00 10.39
CA PHE A 66 1.16 2.20 9.09
C PHE A 66 0.12 2.27 7.99
N GLY A 67 0.26 3.23 7.11
CA GLY A 67 -0.52 3.40 5.89
C GLY A 67 0.37 3.39 4.67
N PHE A 68 -0.16 2.85 3.59
CA PHE A 68 0.49 2.78 2.29
C PHE A 68 -0.52 3.13 1.22
N LEU A 69 -0.08 3.87 0.24
CA LEU A 69 -0.80 4.08 -1.01
C LEU A 69 0.16 4.06 -2.19
N ALA A 70 -0.32 3.56 -3.31
CA ALA A 70 0.34 3.68 -4.60
C ALA A 70 -0.68 4.07 -5.66
N GLY A 71 -0.29 4.93 -6.58
CA GLY A 71 -1.16 5.40 -7.65
C GLY A 71 -0.44 5.59 -8.97
N SER A 72 -1.02 5.05 -10.01
CA SER A 72 -0.63 5.21 -11.42
C SER A 72 -1.88 5.61 -12.23
N PRO A 73 -1.81 6.62 -13.11
CA PRO A 73 -0.65 7.46 -13.43
C PRO A 73 -0.12 8.27 -12.24
N ALA A 74 1.15 8.65 -12.32
CA ALA A 74 1.83 9.39 -11.24
C ALA A 74 1.10 10.67 -10.81
N ALA A 75 0.39 11.34 -11.71
CA ALA A 75 -0.42 12.52 -11.39
C ALA A 75 -1.54 12.20 -10.39
N ILE A 76 -2.22 11.05 -10.54
CA ILE A 76 -3.21 10.59 -9.58
C ILE A 76 -2.54 10.28 -8.24
N GLY A 77 -1.43 9.54 -8.26
CA GLY A 77 -0.69 9.20 -7.05
C GLY A 77 -0.20 10.42 -6.26
N LEU A 78 0.21 11.50 -6.95
CA LEU A 78 0.59 12.76 -6.30
C LEU A 78 -0.60 13.42 -5.59
N VAL A 79 -1.76 13.49 -6.23
CA VAL A 79 -2.96 14.08 -5.64
C VAL A 79 -3.45 13.26 -4.45
N MET A 80 -3.43 11.93 -4.57
CA MET A 80 -3.75 11.02 -3.46
C MET A 80 -2.82 11.22 -2.25
N ALA A 81 -1.51 11.34 -2.50
CA ALA A 81 -0.51 11.55 -1.47
C ALA A 81 -0.73 12.89 -0.74
N ASP A 82 -0.98 13.96 -1.47
CA ASP A 82 -1.27 15.28 -0.90
C ASP A 82 -2.58 15.28 -0.09
N ALA A 83 -3.64 14.65 -0.62
CA ALA A 83 -4.91 14.52 0.08
C ALA A 83 -4.77 13.73 1.39
N ALA A 84 -4.04 12.61 1.36
CA ALA A 84 -3.80 11.79 2.55
C ALA A 84 -3.17 12.58 3.71
N VAL A 85 -2.10 13.33 3.43
CA VAL A 85 -1.39 14.09 4.48
C VAL A 85 -2.14 15.36 4.93
N LYS A 86 -3.06 15.85 4.13
CA LYS A 86 -3.95 16.98 4.50
C LYS A 86 -5.14 16.53 5.34
N ALA A 87 -5.60 15.29 5.14
CA ALA A 87 -6.77 14.77 5.84
C ALA A 87 -6.53 14.52 7.32
N SER A 88 -5.28 14.24 7.72
CA SER A 88 -4.96 13.89 9.10
C SER A 88 -3.48 14.08 9.43
N HIS A 89 -3.18 14.14 10.74
CA HIS A 89 -1.80 14.27 11.19
C HIS A 89 -1.08 12.92 11.14
N VAL A 90 -0.36 12.68 10.04
CA VAL A 90 0.47 11.50 9.82
C VAL A 90 1.90 11.91 9.49
N GLU A 91 2.86 11.06 9.82
CA GLU A 91 4.27 11.24 9.50
C GLU A 91 4.64 10.44 8.25
N ILE A 92 5.20 11.11 7.24
CA ILE A 92 5.68 10.47 6.03
C ILE A 92 6.97 9.72 6.37
N VAL A 93 6.96 8.39 6.18
CA VAL A 93 8.13 7.55 6.45
C VAL A 93 8.86 7.14 5.18
N ASN A 94 8.15 7.09 4.05
CA ASN A 94 8.77 6.85 2.75
C ASN A 94 7.92 7.43 1.62
N TYR A 95 8.59 7.82 0.55
CA TYR A 95 7.93 8.35 -0.62
C TYR A 95 8.77 8.11 -1.87
N MET A 96 8.15 7.63 -2.94
CA MET A 96 8.79 7.27 -4.20
C MET A 96 8.01 7.87 -5.36
N THR A 97 8.75 8.28 -6.38
CA THR A 97 8.21 8.86 -7.62
C THR A 97 8.88 8.21 -8.83
N PRO A 98 8.42 8.48 -10.07
CA PRO A 98 9.08 7.97 -11.27
C PRO A 98 10.58 8.23 -11.32
N ASN A 99 11.04 9.36 -10.78
CA ASN A 99 12.46 9.72 -10.74
C ASN A 99 13.20 9.23 -9.49
N LYS A 100 12.47 8.71 -8.50
CA LYS A 100 13.03 8.33 -7.20
C LYS A 100 12.30 7.11 -6.63
N GLY A 101 12.87 5.95 -6.84
CA GLY A 101 12.46 4.72 -6.16
C GLY A 101 11.51 3.81 -6.95
N THR A 102 10.74 4.31 -7.92
CA THR A 102 9.84 3.48 -8.72
C THR A 102 10.40 3.08 -10.09
N SER A 103 11.70 3.14 -10.26
CA SER A 103 12.41 2.66 -11.46
C SER A 103 11.86 3.20 -12.78
N HIS A 104 11.59 4.51 -12.83
CA HIS A 104 10.98 5.20 -13.98
C HIS A 104 9.59 4.68 -14.39
N SER A 105 8.90 3.96 -13.51
CA SER A 105 7.48 3.63 -13.68
C SER A 105 6.62 4.90 -13.59
N ASN A 106 5.41 4.85 -14.14
CA ASN A 106 4.46 5.96 -14.01
C ASN A 106 3.64 5.83 -12.72
N GLU A 107 4.32 5.76 -11.57
CA GLU A 107 3.71 5.50 -10.27
C GLU A 107 4.28 6.41 -9.18
N VAL A 108 3.44 6.77 -8.22
CA VAL A 108 3.83 7.41 -6.97
C VAL A 108 3.40 6.52 -5.81
N ILE A 109 4.33 6.33 -4.88
CA ILE A 109 4.11 5.56 -3.65
C ILE A 109 4.33 6.49 -2.46
N LEU A 110 3.43 6.44 -1.48
CA LEU A 110 3.57 7.10 -0.19
C LEU A 110 3.36 6.07 0.93
N ALA A 111 4.26 6.08 1.90
CA ALA A 111 4.12 5.35 3.15
C ALA A 111 4.20 6.32 4.33
N PHE A 112 3.36 6.12 5.33
CA PHE A 112 3.25 7.00 6.48
C PHE A 112 2.90 6.22 7.76
N SER A 113 3.28 6.78 8.89
CA SER A 113 2.99 6.25 10.23
C SER A 113 2.27 7.29 11.08
N GLY A 114 1.64 6.85 12.15
CA GLY A 114 0.96 7.71 13.10
C GLY A 114 -0.03 6.97 13.98
N ASP A 115 -0.94 7.72 14.58
CA ASP A 115 -2.04 7.14 15.35
C ASP A 115 -3.00 6.38 14.43
N ALA A 116 -3.55 5.27 14.92
CA ALA A 116 -4.37 4.36 14.13
C ALA A 116 -5.56 5.05 13.43
N SER A 117 -6.24 5.97 14.11
CA SER A 117 -7.35 6.73 13.53
C SER A 117 -6.89 7.72 12.45
N ALA A 118 -5.75 8.38 12.65
CA ALA A 118 -5.18 9.33 11.70
C ALA A 118 -4.73 8.61 10.42
N VAL A 119 -3.99 7.51 10.56
CA VAL A 119 -3.53 6.69 9.43
C VAL A 119 -4.71 6.13 8.64
N LYS A 120 -5.73 5.62 9.34
CA LYS A 120 -6.95 5.12 8.68
C LYS A 120 -7.67 6.22 7.89
N ALA A 121 -7.82 7.40 8.46
CA ALA A 121 -8.44 8.55 7.79
C ALA A 121 -7.65 8.97 6.55
N ALA A 122 -6.31 9.02 6.63
CA ALA A 122 -5.44 9.34 5.50
C ALA A 122 -5.59 8.34 4.34
N VAL A 123 -5.62 7.02 4.65
CA VAL A 123 -5.83 5.97 3.63
C VAL A 123 -7.21 6.09 2.99
N GLN A 124 -8.26 6.36 3.79
CA GLN A 124 -9.62 6.50 3.28
C GLN A 124 -9.78 7.70 2.35
N GLU A 125 -9.21 8.84 2.71
CA GLU A 125 -9.23 10.04 1.87
C GLU A 125 -8.49 9.83 0.55
N ALA A 126 -7.28 9.28 0.61
CA ALA A 126 -6.51 8.94 -0.60
C ALA A 126 -7.28 8.01 -1.53
N ARG A 127 -7.95 7.00 -0.96
CA ARG A 127 -8.77 6.05 -1.71
C ARG A 127 -9.93 6.74 -2.42
N GLN A 128 -10.68 7.58 -1.71
CA GLN A 128 -11.80 8.31 -2.30
C GLN A 128 -11.36 9.16 -3.48
N ILE A 129 -10.36 10.01 -3.28
CA ILE A 129 -9.82 10.91 -4.31
C ILE A 129 -9.25 10.11 -5.49
N GLY A 130 -8.50 9.04 -5.22
CA GLY A 130 -7.92 8.21 -6.27
C GLY A 130 -8.97 7.56 -7.16
N LEU A 131 -10.04 7.02 -6.58
CA LEU A 131 -11.15 6.44 -7.33
C LEU A 131 -11.90 7.47 -8.17
N GLU A 132 -12.18 8.65 -7.61
CA GLU A 132 -12.83 9.74 -8.32
C GLU A 132 -12.00 10.17 -9.55
N LEU A 133 -10.68 10.27 -9.40
CA LEU A 133 -9.78 10.65 -10.49
C LEU A 133 -9.68 9.57 -11.58
N LEU A 134 -9.61 8.29 -11.22
CA LEU A 134 -9.63 7.21 -12.23
C LEU A 134 -10.94 7.19 -13.03
N ILE A 135 -12.08 7.38 -12.35
CA ILE A 135 -13.39 7.46 -13.00
C ILE A 135 -13.45 8.68 -13.95
N ALA A 136 -12.95 9.83 -13.50
CA ALA A 136 -12.89 11.05 -14.31
C ALA A 136 -12.04 10.91 -15.58
N MET A 137 -11.08 9.98 -15.60
CA MET A 137 -10.32 9.63 -16.81
C MET A 137 -11.08 8.73 -17.80
N GLY A 138 -12.35 8.45 -17.55
CA GLY A 138 -13.19 7.60 -18.42
C GLY A 138 -13.00 6.11 -18.19
N SER A 139 -12.40 5.72 -17.05
CA SER A 139 -12.17 4.33 -16.67
C SER A 139 -12.95 3.98 -15.42
N TYR A 140 -13.44 2.75 -15.37
CA TYR A 140 -14.10 2.20 -14.17
C TYR A 140 -13.14 1.27 -13.46
N PRO A 141 -12.71 1.59 -12.22
CA PRO A 141 -11.85 0.71 -11.45
C PRO A 141 -12.55 -0.63 -11.20
N MET A 142 -11.82 -1.70 -11.40
CA MET A 142 -12.27 -3.04 -11.06
C MET A 142 -11.39 -3.57 -9.93
N ILE A 143 -12.01 -4.18 -8.94
CA ILE A 143 -11.29 -4.99 -7.97
C ILE A 143 -10.96 -6.29 -8.69
N PRO A 144 -9.69 -6.70 -8.81
CA PRO A 144 -9.36 -8.00 -9.36
C PRO A 144 -10.10 -9.08 -8.56
N GLY A 145 -10.63 -10.05 -9.25
CA GLY A 145 -11.21 -11.22 -8.63
C GLY A 145 -10.22 -11.96 -7.72
N GLU A 146 -10.39 -13.23 -7.53
CA GLU A 146 -9.54 -14.05 -6.64
C GLU A 146 -8.04 -13.85 -6.92
N PRO A 147 -7.20 -13.76 -5.86
CA PRO A 147 -5.76 -13.70 -6.00
C PRO A 147 -5.26 -14.91 -6.84
N TYR A 148 -4.32 -14.68 -7.71
CA TYR A 148 -3.65 -15.76 -8.43
C TYR A 148 -2.83 -16.58 -7.42
N LEU A 149 -3.31 -17.74 -7.07
CA LEU A 149 -2.59 -18.81 -6.37
C LEU A 149 -2.36 -19.98 -7.30
#